data_17c40da2031c52d0baa81ca8b3166b8c
#
_entry.id   17c40da2031c52d0baa81ca8b3166b8c
#
_cell.length_a   1.000
_cell.length_b   1.000
_cell.length_c   1.000
_cell.angle_alpha   90.00
_cell.angle_beta   90.00
_cell.angle_gamma   90.00
#
_symmetry.space_group_name_H-M   'P 1'
#
loop_
_entity.id
_entity.type
_entity.pdbx_description
1 polymer ?
#
loop_
_entity_poly.entity_id
_entity_poly.type
_entity_poly.pdbx_seq_one_letter_code
_entity_poly.pdbx_strand_id
1 'polypeptide(L)'
;MSVKEGTQTKWGVLKKKLGPQDPDQIEGNLENADPELCIRLLQIPSVVNYSALKKRLESSDDDWMLQFLELSGLDLLLEALDRLSGRGVARIADALLQLTCINCVRTLMNAHRGIEYIVNNEGYVRKLSQALDTSNVMVKKQVFELLAALCIYSSEGHALSLDALEHYKAVKNQQYRFSVIMNELSASDNVPYMVTLLSVINAIIFGTEELRNRVQLRNEFIGLQLLDLLNKLRDLEDEDLLIQAIVFEEAKSEDEEELLKIYGGIDMNNHQEVFSTLFNKVSCSPLSVQLLSILQGLLQLDQAHPTSPLLWEALEVLVNRAVLLADDCQNNNAEEVMDRLVTSKKHPSKEKRKTDKFTNKVNKSIQTDKPKKKKKKKKK
;
A
#
# COMPACT_ATOMS: atom_id res chain seq x y z
N MET A 1 -2.12 22.06 15.62
CA MET A 1 -3.49 22.48 15.96
C MET A 1 -3.94 23.72 15.17
N SER A 2 -3.63 23.82 13.88
CA SER A 2 -3.92 25.05 13.10
C SER A 2 -4.68 24.82 11.79
N VAL A 3 -4.91 23.59 11.39
CA VAL A 3 -5.58 23.26 10.10
C VAL A 3 -7.10 23.05 10.26
N LYS A 4 -7.60 22.80 11.48
CA LYS A 4 -9.05 22.57 11.72
C LYS A 4 -9.90 23.85 11.82
N GLU A 5 -9.32 24.98 12.12
CA GLU A 5 -10.10 26.24 12.24
C GLU A 5 -10.42 26.88 10.88
N GLY A 6 -9.58 26.70 9.87
CA GLY A 6 -9.82 27.28 8.53
C GLY A 6 -10.97 26.63 7.77
N THR A 7 -11.22 25.33 8.00
CA THR A 7 -12.29 24.56 7.33
C THR A 7 -13.66 24.86 7.96
N GLN A 8 -13.73 25.03 9.27
CA GLN A 8 -14.99 25.36 9.96
C GLN A 8 -15.51 26.75 9.63
N THR A 9 -14.62 27.73 9.42
CA THR A 9 -15.00 29.10 9.00
C THR A 9 -15.49 29.17 7.56
N LYS A 10 -14.92 28.43 6.63
CA LYS A 10 -15.42 28.32 5.26
C LYS A 10 -16.79 27.66 5.21
N TRP A 11 -17.05 26.64 6.02
CA TRP A 11 -18.35 26.00 6.19
C TRP A 11 -19.43 26.96 6.72
N GLY A 12 -19.09 27.80 7.69
CA GLY A 12 -20.02 28.81 8.25
C GLY A 12 -20.44 29.84 7.21
N VAL A 13 -19.56 30.23 6.29
CA VAL A 13 -19.86 31.18 5.20
C VAL A 13 -20.67 30.52 4.10
N LEU A 14 -20.39 29.28 3.74
CA LEU A 14 -21.17 28.51 2.74
C LEU A 14 -22.62 28.28 3.23
N LYS A 15 -22.80 27.91 4.51
CA LYS A 15 -24.12 27.69 5.10
C LYS A 15 -25.00 28.94 5.09
N LYS A 16 -24.40 30.13 5.11
CA LYS A 16 -25.10 31.43 5.05
C LYS A 16 -25.50 31.87 3.63
N LYS A 17 -24.79 31.39 2.59
CA LYS A 17 -25.08 31.73 1.18
C LYS A 17 -26.13 30.84 0.54
N LEU A 18 -26.43 29.68 1.13
CA LEU A 18 -27.38 28.71 0.61
C LEU A 18 -28.58 28.69 1.54
N GLY A 19 -29.61 29.47 1.23
CA GLY A 19 -30.89 29.47 1.93
C GLY A 19 -31.54 28.08 1.97
N PRO A 20 -32.56 27.84 2.81
CA PRO A 20 -33.23 26.55 2.92
C PRO A 20 -33.91 26.22 1.59
N GLN A 21 -33.29 25.34 0.80
CA GLN A 21 -33.95 24.65 -0.30
C GLN A 21 -34.40 23.28 0.20
N ASP A 22 -35.65 22.95 -0.10
CA ASP A 22 -36.28 21.68 0.25
C ASP A 22 -35.45 20.50 -0.29
N PRO A 23 -35.04 19.51 0.56
CA PRO A 23 -34.22 18.38 0.12
C PRO A 23 -34.88 17.49 -0.94
N ASP A 24 -36.20 17.49 -1.03
CA ASP A 24 -36.96 16.57 -1.87
C ASP A 24 -37.01 16.98 -3.36
N GLN A 25 -36.54 18.18 -3.75
CA GLN A 25 -36.55 18.64 -5.14
C GLN A 25 -35.22 18.46 -5.89
N ILE A 26 -34.16 17.95 -5.23
CA ILE A 26 -32.81 17.85 -5.84
C ILE A 26 -32.51 16.41 -6.31
N GLU A 27 -33.47 15.49 -6.16
CA GLU A 27 -33.28 14.11 -6.62
C GLU A 27 -33.25 14.02 -8.16
N GLY A 28 -32.04 13.88 -8.72
CA GLY A 28 -31.90 13.19 -10.00
C GLY A 28 -31.09 13.82 -11.12
N ASN A 29 -30.73 15.11 -11.13
CA ASN A 29 -29.91 15.63 -12.22
C ASN A 29 -28.70 16.43 -11.72
N LEU A 30 -27.51 15.76 -11.67
CA LEU A 30 -26.24 16.40 -11.33
C LEU A 30 -25.39 16.76 -12.57
N GLU A 31 -25.94 16.69 -13.78
CA GLU A 31 -25.18 16.87 -15.03
C GLU A 31 -24.34 18.16 -15.07
N ASN A 32 -24.87 19.24 -14.48
CA ASN A 32 -24.19 20.54 -14.41
C ASN A 32 -23.95 21.00 -12.97
N ALA A 33 -23.94 20.09 -12.03
CA ALA A 33 -23.76 20.41 -10.62
C ALA A 33 -22.30 20.82 -10.34
N ASP A 34 -22.15 21.86 -9.51
CA ASP A 34 -20.84 22.26 -8.99
C ASP A 34 -20.33 21.23 -7.96
N PRO A 35 -19.00 21.13 -7.73
CA PRO A 35 -18.41 20.21 -6.76
C PRO A 35 -19.01 20.34 -5.37
N GLU A 36 -19.28 21.58 -4.89
CA GLU A 36 -19.87 21.86 -3.58
C GLU A 36 -21.25 21.24 -3.40
N LEU A 37 -22.10 21.27 -4.45
CA LEU A 37 -23.42 20.64 -4.41
C LEU A 37 -23.29 19.11 -4.31
N CYS A 38 -22.38 18.53 -5.09
CA CYS A 38 -22.10 17.10 -5.02
C CYS A 38 -21.62 16.67 -3.63
N ILE A 39 -20.70 17.41 -3.01
CA ILE A 39 -20.23 17.19 -1.65
C ILE A 39 -21.36 17.20 -0.61
N ARG A 40 -22.30 18.14 -0.75
CA ARG A 40 -23.48 18.22 0.15
C ARG A 40 -24.38 16.99 0.02
N LEU A 41 -24.63 16.53 -1.20
CA LEU A 41 -25.44 15.35 -1.47
C LEU A 41 -24.80 14.05 -0.99
N LEU A 42 -23.46 13.95 -1.00
CA LEU A 42 -22.71 12.80 -0.47
C LEU A 42 -22.87 12.63 1.06
N GLN A 43 -23.27 13.67 1.79
CA GLN A 43 -23.56 13.55 3.23
C GLN A 43 -24.80 12.70 3.50
N ILE A 44 -25.67 12.51 2.51
CA ILE A 44 -26.85 11.64 2.57
C ILE A 44 -26.63 10.47 1.62
N PRO A 45 -26.10 9.33 2.11
CA PRO A 45 -25.83 8.16 1.29
C PRO A 45 -27.11 7.64 0.62
N SER A 46 -27.18 7.71 -0.70
CA SER A 46 -28.30 7.25 -1.51
C SER A 46 -27.78 6.66 -2.82
N VAL A 47 -28.40 5.59 -3.28
CA VAL A 47 -28.08 4.97 -4.58
C VAL A 47 -28.28 5.96 -5.73
N VAL A 48 -29.33 6.80 -5.63
CA VAL A 48 -29.64 7.83 -6.62
C VAL A 48 -28.53 8.88 -6.66
N ASN A 49 -28.10 9.40 -5.49
CA ASN A 49 -27.05 10.41 -5.40
C ASN A 49 -25.72 9.89 -5.92
N TYR A 50 -25.32 8.65 -5.55
CA TYR A 50 -24.08 8.06 -6.04
C TYR A 50 -24.13 7.75 -7.55
N SER A 51 -25.28 7.29 -8.07
CA SER A 51 -25.45 7.08 -9.53
C SER A 51 -25.39 8.38 -10.32
N ALA A 52 -26.00 9.45 -9.80
CA ALA A 52 -25.94 10.78 -10.40
C ALA A 52 -24.52 11.37 -10.32
N LEU A 53 -23.84 11.22 -9.15
CA LEU A 53 -22.45 11.63 -9.01
C LEU A 53 -21.52 10.89 -9.99
N LYS A 54 -21.69 9.56 -10.13
CA LYS A 54 -20.91 8.78 -11.08
C LYS A 54 -20.99 9.38 -12.49
N LYS A 55 -22.21 9.67 -12.98
CA LYS A 55 -22.41 10.31 -14.29
C LYS A 55 -21.73 11.68 -14.38
N ARG A 56 -21.80 12.47 -13.29
CA ARG A 56 -21.14 13.77 -13.24
C ARG A 56 -19.62 13.64 -13.28
N LEU A 57 -19.04 12.68 -12.56
CA LEU A 57 -17.61 12.38 -12.61
C LEU A 57 -17.14 11.93 -13.99
N GLU A 58 -17.96 11.12 -14.70
CA GLU A 58 -17.69 10.66 -16.07
C GLU A 58 -17.68 11.81 -17.10
N SER A 59 -18.46 12.87 -16.85
CA SER A 59 -18.58 14.05 -17.73
C SER A 59 -17.78 15.26 -17.26
N SER A 60 -17.05 15.16 -16.14
CA SER A 60 -16.29 16.27 -15.57
C SER A 60 -15.00 16.54 -16.33
N ASP A 61 -14.58 17.80 -16.34
CA ASP A 61 -13.25 18.21 -16.74
C ASP A 61 -12.25 18.12 -15.56
N ASP A 62 -10.97 18.32 -15.85
CA ASP A 62 -9.89 18.24 -14.89
C ASP A 62 -10.01 19.25 -13.75
N ASP A 63 -10.50 20.47 -14.02
CA ASP A 63 -10.64 21.54 -13.03
C ASP A 63 -11.77 21.21 -12.04
N TRP A 64 -12.90 20.72 -12.54
CA TRP A 64 -14.01 20.24 -11.72
C TRP A 64 -13.58 19.07 -10.84
N MET A 65 -12.86 18.11 -11.44
CA MET A 65 -12.34 16.92 -10.73
C MET A 65 -11.42 17.33 -9.59
N LEU A 66 -10.49 18.24 -9.85
CA LEU A 66 -9.56 18.73 -8.84
C LEU A 66 -10.28 19.43 -7.68
N GLN A 67 -11.24 20.33 -8.00
CA GLN A 67 -12.05 20.99 -6.97
C GLN A 67 -12.84 19.98 -6.11
N PHE A 68 -13.43 18.95 -6.73
CA PHE A 68 -14.14 17.90 -6.02
C PHE A 68 -13.23 17.14 -5.05
N LEU A 69 -12.00 16.83 -5.47
CA LEU A 69 -11.00 16.15 -4.64
C LEU A 69 -10.50 17.05 -3.50
N GLU A 70 -10.22 18.34 -3.77
CA GLU A 70 -9.81 19.33 -2.77
C GLU A 70 -10.90 19.60 -1.70
N LEU A 71 -12.17 19.47 -2.07
CA LEU A 71 -13.31 19.52 -1.17
C LEU A 71 -13.55 18.21 -0.38
N SER A 72 -12.59 17.29 -0.40
CA SER A 72 -12.64 16.00 0.28
C SER A 72 -13.73 15.04 -0.24
N GLY A 73 -14.06 15.13 -1.53
CA GLY A 73 -15.06 14.25 -2.14
C GLY A 73 -14.68 12.77 -2.07
N LEU A 74 -13.41 12.45 -2.27
CA LEU A 74 -12.88 11.09 -2.12
C LEU A 74 -12.93 10.60 -0.67
N ASP A 75 -12.61 11.46 0.31
CA ASP A 75 -12.71 11.11 1.73
C ASP A 75 -14.13 10.70 2.12
N LEU A 76 -15.13 11.47 1.66
CA LEU A 76 -16.55 11.18 1.94
C LEU A 76 -16.99 9.85 1.33
N LEU A 77 -16.53 9.53 0.10
CA LEU A 77 -16.80 8.25 -0.55
C LEU A 77 -16.19 7.08 0.22
N LEU A 78 -14.91 7.18 0.59
CA LEU A 78 -14.21 6.12 1.31
C LEU A 78 -14.73 5.95 2.75
N GLU A 79 -15.08 7.04 3.44
CA GLU A 79 -15.74 6.96 4.76
C GLU A 79 -17.13 6.33 4.68
N ALA A 80 -17.90 6.65 3.62
CA ALA A 80 -19.20 6.01 3.42
C ALA A 80 -19.04 4.51 3.14
N LEU A 81 -18.03 4.14 2.35
CA LEU A 81 -17.72 2.74 2.04
C LEU A 81 -17.30 1.96 3.28
N ASP A 82 -16.44 2.53 4.13
CA ASP A 82 -16.01 1.95 5.40
C ASP A 82 -17.20 1.73 6.34
N ARG A 83 -18.05 2.75 6.53
CA ARG A 83 -19.27 2.65 7.35
C ARG A 83 -20.24 1.57 6.88
N LEU A 84 -20.28 1.29 5.57
CA LEU A 84 -21.14 0.26 4.98
C LEU A 84 -20.49 -1.13 5.05
N SER A 85 -19.17 -1.23 5.08
CA SER A 85 -18.43 -2.51 5.01
C SER A 85 -18.49 -3.30 6.33
N GLY A 86 -18.30 -2.70 7.49
CA GLY A 86 -18.23 -3.38 8.79
C GLY A 86 -19.57 -3.90 9.39
N ARG A 87 -20.69 -3.92 8.63
CA ARG A 87 -22.03 -4.16 9.15
C ARG A 87 -22.57 -5.58 8.92
N GLY A 88 -21.83 -6.65 9.12
CA GLY A 88 -22.35 -8.02 9.10
C GLY A 88 -23.23 -8.36 7.87
N VAL A 89 -24.35 -9.08 8.07
CA VAL A 89 -25.28 -9.44 6.97
C VAL A 89 -25.91 -8.18 6.40
N ALA A 90 -25.34 -7.72 5.29
CA ALA A 90 -25.80 -6.51 4.60
C ALA A 90 -27.21 -6.72 4.03
N ARG A 91 -28.10 -5.75 4.27
CA ARG A 91 -29.36 -5.68 3.53
C ARG A 91 -29.04 -5.48 2.03
N ILE A 92 -29.91 -5.96 1.14
CA ILE A 92 -29.72 -5.79 -0.32
C ILE A 92 -29.52 -4.31 -0.67
N ALA A 93 -30.20 -3.39 0.02
CA ALA A 93 -30.03 -1.95 -0.16
C ALA A 93 -28.62 -1.46 0.21
N ASP A 94 -28.01 -1.99 1.28
CA ASP A 94 -26.65 -1.63 1.70
C ASP A 94 -25.62 -2.18 0.70
N ALA A 95 -25.84 -3.40 0.17
CA ALA A 95 -24.98 -3.99 -0.86
C ALA A 95 -25.00 -3.16 -2.17
N LEU A 96 -26.20 -2.70 -2.58
CA LEU A 96 -26.33 -1.83 -3.76
C LEU A 96 -25.68 -0.48 -3.53
N LEU A 97 -25.83 0.10 -2.33
CA LEU A 97 -25.22 1.36 -1.97
C LEU A 97 -23.69 1.27 -1.94
N GLN A 98 -23.12 0.19 -1.38
CA GLN A 98 -21.68 -0.08 -1.45
C GLN A 98 -21.19 -0.15 -2.91
N LEU A 99 -21.92 -0.89 -3.77
CA LEU A 99 -21.56 -1.07 -5.16
C LEU A 99 -21.60 0.25 -5.94
N THR A 100 -22.60 1.08 -5.72
CA THR A 100 -22.68 2.40 -6.37
C THR A 100 -21.62 3.36 -5.85
N CYS A 101 -21.28 3.30 -4.57
CA CYS A 101 -20.22 4.09 -3.97
C CYS A 101 -18.83 3.73 -4.53
N ILE A 102 -18.47 2.43 -4.58
CA ILE A 102 -17.19 2.01 -5.15
C ILE A 102 -17.09 2.30 -6.65
N ASN A 103 -18.21 2.31 -7.37
CA ASN A 103 -18.24 2.73 -8.77
C ASN A 103 -17.86 4.22 -8.93
N CYS A 104 -18.21 5.10 -7.99
CA CYS A 104 -17.74 6.49 -8.01
C CYS A 104 -16.23 6.56 -7.82
N VAL A 105 -15.66 5.79 -6.88
CA VAL A 105 -14.21 5.71 -6.69
C VAL A 105 -13.52 5.19 -7.95
N ARG A 106 -14.08 4.16 -8.60
CA ARG A 106 -13.57 3.65 -9.87
C ARG A 106 -13.58 4.73 -10.96
N THR A 107 -14.64 5.50 -11.06
CA THR A 107 -14.72 6.59 -12.05
C THR A 107 -13.67 7.66 -11.78
N LEU A 108 -13.43 8.03 -10.52
CA LEU A 108 -12.33 8.91 -10.13
C LEU A 108 -10.98 8.37 -10.57
N MET A 109 -10.71 7.08 -10.31
CA MET A 109 -9.45 6.44 -10.66
C MET A 109 -9.24 6.25 -12.18
N ASN A 110 -10.30 6.23 -12.96
CA ASN A 110 -10.22 6.20 -14.43
C ASN A 110 -9.82 7.56 -15.02
N ALA A 111 -9.96 8.65 -14.27
CA ALA A 111 -9.50 9.97 -14.67
C ALA A 111 -8.03 10.15 -14.23
N HIS A 112 -7.19 10.70 -15.12
CA HIS A 112 -5.78 10.92 -14.84
C HIS A 112 -5.54 11.72 -13.55
N ARG A 113 -6.28 12.82 -13.36
CA ARG A 113 -6.21 13.66 -12.14
C ARG A 113 -6.63 12.90 -10.89
N GLY A 114 -7.63 12.02 -11.01
CA GLY A 114 -8.12 11.24 -9.87
C GLY A 114 -7.11 10.21 -9.39
N ILE A 115 -6.51 9.43 -10.30
CA ILE A 115 -5.50 8.45 -9.92
C ILE A 115 -4.21 9.12 -9.42
N GLU A 116 -3.75 10.21 -10.07
CA GLU A 116 -2.61 11.02 -9.64
C GLU A 116 -2.83 11.57 -8.21
N TYR A 117 -4.02 12.08 -7.91
CA TYR A 117 -4.35 12.58 -6.58
C TYR A 117 -4.29 11.47 -5.52
N ILE A 118 -4.79 10.26 -5.83
CA ILE A 118 -4.76 9.11 -4.92
C ILE A 118 -3.31 8.67 -4.64
N VAL A 119 -2.47 8.60 -5.67
CA VAL A 119 -1.07 8.18 -5.54
C VAL A 119 -0.25 9.22 -4.78
N ASN A 120 -0.50 10.51 -4.96
CA ASN A 120 0.24 11.59 -4.31
C ASN A 120 -0.19 11.84 -2.85
N ASN A 121 -1.29 11.26 -2.38
CA ASN A 121 -1.81 11.45 -1.04
C ASN A 121 -1.84 10.15 -0.25
N GLU A 122 -0.90 10.00 0.69
CA GLU A 122 -0.81 8.81 1.53
C GLU A 122 -2.12 8.55 2.31
N GLY A 123 -2.50 7.29 2.42
CA GLY A 123 -3.62 6.84 3.22
C GLY A 123 -4.90 6.51 2.44
N TYR A 124 -5.10 7.03 1.23
CA TYR A 124 -6.30 6.69 0.44
C TYR A 124 -6.32 5.21 0.04
N VAL A 125 -5.19 4.65 -0.38
CA VAL A 125 -5.12 3.24 -0.77
C VAL A 125 -5.33 2.31 0.43
N ARG A 126 -4.85 2.71 1.62
CA ARG A 126 -5.17 1.99 2.88
C ARG A 126 -6.67 2.04 3.21
N LYS A 127 -7.31 3.21 3.08
CA LYS A 127 -8.78 3.33 3.26
C LYS A 127 -9.54 2.49 2.24
N LEU A 128 -9.09 2.46 0.98
CA LEU A 128 -9.68 1.63 -0.06
C LEU A 128 -9.59 0.14 0.28
N SER A 129 -8.45 -0.34 0.78
CA SER A 129 -8.28 -1.75 1.17
C SER A 129 -9.20 -2.18 2.31
N GLN A 130 -9.60 -1.28 3.23
CA GLN A 130 -10.55 -1.60 4.29
C GLN A 130 -11.93 -2.00 3.74
N ALA A 131 -12.29 -1.54 2.53
CA ALA A 131 -13.52 -1.94 1.88
C ALA A 131 -13.57 -3.44 1.46
N LEU A 132 -12.44 -4.16 1.55
CA LEU A 132 -12.41 -5.63 1.42
C LEU A 132 -13.12 -6.33 2.59
N ASP A 133 -13.35 -5.64 3.72
CA ASP A 133 -14.11 -6.15 4.86
C ASP A 133 -15.62 -6.12 4.60
N THR A 134 -16.07 -6.84 3.61
CA THR A 134 -17.47 -6.94 3.22
C THR A 134 -17.79 -8.36 2.75
N SER A 135 -19.05 -8.77 2.89
CA SER A 135 -19.57 -10.00 2.26
C SER A 135 -19.95 -9.82 0.78
N ASN A 136 -19.91 -8.58 0.27
CA ASN A 136 -20.28 -8.27 -1.11
C ASN A 136 -19.12 -8.56 -2.07
N VAL A 137 -19.16 -9.70 -2.74
CA VAL A 137 -18.15 -10.15 -3.70
C VAL A 137 -17.93 -9.13 -4.83
N MET A 138 -18.98 -8.44 -5.29
CA MET A 138 -18.85 -7.44 -6.36
C MET A 138 -18.06 -6.21 -5.90
N VAL A 139 -18.19 -5.81 -4.64
CA VAL A 139 -17.37 -4.73 -4.05
C VAL A 139 -15.93 -5.18 -3.89
N LYS A 140 -15.69 -6.38 -3.33
CA LYS A 140 -14.34 -6.95 -3.24
C LYS A 140 -13.67 -7.00 -4.61
N LYS A 141 -14.38 -7.52 -5.62
CA LYS A 141 -13.91 -7.58 -7.00
C LYS A 141 -13.42 -6.21 -7.48
N GLN A 142 -14.23 -5.17 -7.31
CA GLN A 142 -13.86 -3.82 -7.74
C GLN A 142 -12.67 -3.26 -6.95
N VAL A 143 -12.61 -3.45 -5.64
CA VAL A 143 -11.45 -3.02 -4.84
C VAL A 143 -10.17 -3.69 -5.33
N PHE A 144 -10.20 -4.99 -5.60
CA PHE A 144 -9.05 -5.70 -6.15
C PHE A 144 -8.66 -5.19 -7.53
N GLU A 145 -9.63 -4.94 -8.43
CA GLU A 145 -9.37 -4.32 -9.73
C GLU A 145 -8.67 -2.95 -9.60
N LEU A 146 -9.09 -2.14 -8.62
CA LEU A 146 -8.49 -0.83 -8.37
C LEU A 146 -7.06 -0.94 -7.81
N LEU A 147 -6.80 -1.89 -6.91
CA LEU A 147 -5.45 -2.17 -6.41
C LEU A 147 -4.54 -2.68 -7.53
N ALA A 148 -5.03 -3.56 -8.41
CA ALA A 148 -4.29 -4.02 -9.59
C ALA A 148 -3.97 -2.85 -10.55
N ALA A 149 -4.92 -1.96 -10.78
CA ALA A 149 -4.71 -0.78 -11.62
C ALA A 149 -3.61 0.13 -11.05
N LEU A 150 -3.58 0.35 -9.72
CA LEU A 150 -2.51 1.10 -9.05
C LEU A 150 -1.15 0.43 -9.21
N CYS A 151 -1.08 -0.91 -9.10
CA CYS A 151 0.17 -1.65 -9.27
C CYS A 151 0.78 -1.47 -10.65
N ILE A 152 -0.06 -1.32 -11.69
CA ILE A 152 0.39 -1.16 -13.08
C ILE A 152 0.61 0.31 -13.44
N TYR A 153 -0.07 1.23 -12.73
CA TYR A 153 -0.03 2.65 -13.03
C TYR A 153 1.35 3.28 -12.80
N SER A 154 1.97 3.00 -11.65
CA SER A 154 3.31 3.50 -11.31
C SER A 154 3.97 2.69 -10.19
N SER A 155 5.29 2.86 -10.03
CA SER A 155 6.05 2.28 -8.92
C SER A 155 5.54 2.74 -7.55
N GLU A 156 5.10 4.00 -7.42
CA GLU A 156 4.49 4.55 -6.21
C GLU A 156 3.14 3.89 -5.95
N GLY A 157 2.30 3.74 -6.98
CA GLY A 157 1.01 3.05 -6.89
C GLY A 157 1.17 1.58 -6.47
N HIS A 158 2.19 0.90 -7.00
CA HIS A 158 2.56 -0.45 -6.58
C HIS A 158 2.95 -0.50 -5.10
N ALA A 159 3.86 0.38 -4.66
CA ALA A 159 4.30 0.44 -3.27
C ALA A 159 3.13 0.74 -2.31
N LEU A 160 2.21 1.65 -2.67
CA LEU A 160 1.01 1.96 -1.90
C LEU A 160 0.03 0.78 -1.83
N SER A 161 -0.09 0.00 -2.90
CA SER A 161 -0.94 -1.21 -2.90
C SER A 161 -0.40 -2.29 -1.99
N LEU A 162 0.92 -2.53 -1.99
CA LEU A 162 1.57 -3.45 -1.06
C LEU A 162 1.44 -2.99 0.38
N ASP A 163 1.65 -1.69 0.66
CA ASP A 163 1.47 -1.08 1.98
C ASP A 163 0.03 -1.21 2.47
N ALA A 164 -0.96 -1.02 1.59
CA ALA A 164 -2.37 -1.16 1.93
C ALA A 164 -2.74 -2.61 2.30
N LEU A 165 -2.19 -3.61 1.62
CA LEU A 165 -2.38 -5.03 1.94
C LEU A 165 -1.67 -5.41 3.24
N GLU A 166 -0.47 -4.88 3.51
CA GLU A 166 0.22 -5.06 4.79
C GLU A 166 -0.57 -4.41 5.94
N HIS A 167 -1.10 -3.21 5.74
CA HIS A 167 -1.97 -2.56 6.71
C HIS A 167 -3.26 -3.36 6.96
N TYR A 168 -3.90 -3.87 5.91
CA TYR A 168 -5.09 -4.72 6.03
C TYR A 168 -4.80 -6.00 6.83
N LYS A 169 -3.67 -6.67 6.56
CA LYS A 169 -3.17 -7.81 7.34
C LYS A 169 -3.12 -7.47 8.83
N ALA A 170 -2.50 -6.33 9.19
CA ALA A 170 -2.34 -5.92 10.58
C ALA A 170 -3.69 -5.64 11.25
N VAL A 171 -4.61 -4.93 10.57
CA VAL A 171 -5.96 -4.61 11.09
C VAL A 171 -6.80 -5.87 11.28
N LYS A 172 -6.66 -6.86 10.39
CA LYS A 172 -7.45 -8.12 10.41
C LYS A 172 -6.76 -9.28 11.12
N ASN A 173 -5.61 -9.04 11.76
CA ASN A 173 -4.81 -10.08 12.41
C ASN A 173 -4.54 -11.29 11.50
N GLN A 174 -4.27 -11.04 10.22
CA GLN A 174 -3.87 -12.10 9.29
C GLN A 174 -2.37 -12.36 9.40
N GLN A 175 -1.95 -13.58 9.09
CA GLN A 175 -0.54 -13.97 9.20
C GLN A 175 0.32 -13.36 8.06
N TYR A 176 -0.21 -13.32 6.84
CA TYR A 176 0.50 -12.86 5.66
C TYR A 176 -0.31 -11.78 4.92
N ARG A 177 0.40 -10.83 4.26
CA ARG A 177 -0.25 -9.71 3.56
C ARG A 177 -1.12 -10.12 2.38
N PHE A 178 -0.82 -11.25 1.76
CA PHE A 178 -1.59 -11.79 0.64
C PHE A 178 -2.65 -12.82 1.07
N SER A 179 -2.81 -13.08 2.36
CA SER A 179 -3.83 -14.03 2.85
C SER A 179 -5.23 -13.69 2.38
N VAL A 180 -5.57 -12.40 2.31
CA VAL A 180 -6.90 -11.98 1.84
C VAL A 180 -7.16 -12.40 0.40
N ILE A 181 -6.17 -12.27 -0.49
CA ILE A 181 -6.29 -12.67 -1.91
C ILE A 181 -6.40 -14.20 -2.01
N MET A 182 -5.51 -14.92 -1.35
CA MET A 182 -5.43 -16.38 -1.42
C MET A 182 -6.66 -17.07 -0.80
N ASN A 183 -7.16 -16.55 0.34
CA ASN A 183 -8.38 -17.06 0.96
C ASN A 183 -9.61 -16.86 0.08
N GLU A 184 -9.75 -15.68 -0.54
CA GLU A 184 -10.84 -15.41 -1.48
C GLU A 184 -10.74 -16.29 -2.71
N LEU A 185 -9.54 -16.50 -3.27
CA LEU A 185 -9.34 -17.34 -4.44
C LEU A 185 -9.66 -18.83 -4.16
N SER A 186 -9.26 -19.32 -2.98
CA SER A 186 -9.51 -20.72 -2.59
C SER A 186 -10.97 -21.00 -2.20
N ALA A 187 -11.69 -19.99 -1.70
CA ALA A 187 -13.06 -20.14 -1.22
C ALA A 187 -14.15 -19.79 -2.27
N SER A 188 -13.76 -19.21 -3.40
CA SER A 188 -14.72 -18.72 -4.40
C SER A 188 -15.15 -19.80 -5.37
N ASP A 189 -16.45 -19.80 -5.72
CA ASP A 189 -17.02 -20.56 -6.84
C ASP A 189 -17.32 -19.66 -8.05
N ASN A 190 -17.04 -18.36 -7.95
CA ASN A 190 -17.35 -17.38 -8.98
C ASN A 190 -16.15 -17.20 -9.91
N VAL A 191 -16.19 -17.81 -11.09
CA VAL A 191 -15.11 -17.79 -12.08
C VAL A 191 -14.69 -16.37 -12.45
N PRO A 192 -15.57 -15.41 -12.81
CA PRO A 192 -15.16 -14.04 -13.09
C PRO A 192 -14.46 -13.32 -11.92
N TYR A 193 -14.73 -13.73 -10.68
CA TYR A 193 -14.03 -13.21 -9.51
C TYR A 193 -12.65 -13.84 -9.35
N MET A 194 -12.53 -15.16 -9.58
CA MET A 194 -11.24 -15.85 -9.57
C MET A 194 -10.28 -15.30 -10.64
N VAL A 195 -10.78 -15.01 -11.85
CA VAL A 195 -10.02 -14.34 -12.93
C VAL A 195 -9.46 -12.99 -12.43
N THR A 196 -10.31 -12.20 -11.76
CA THR A 196 -9.86 -10.91 -11.18
C THR A 196 -8.77 -11.12 -10.13
N LEU A 197 -8.92 -12.10 -9.24
CA LEU A 197 -7.92 -12.37 -8.20
C LEU A 197 -6.57 -12.82 -8.77
N LEU A 198 -6.56 -13.69 -9.80
CA LEU A 198 -5.34 -14.05 -10.51
C LEU A 198 -4.72 -12.87 -11.26
N SER A 199 -5.55 -12.03 -11.88
CA SER A 199 -5.07 -10.78 -12.51
C SER A 199 -4.42 -9.84 -11.49
N VAL A 200 -4.97 -9.73 -10.27
CA VAL A 200 -4.36 -8.96 -9.17
C VAL A 200 -3.02 -9.53 -8.75
N ILE A 201 -2.90 -10.86 -8.62
CA ILE A 201 -1.64 -11.54 -8.32
C ILE A 201 -0.59 -11.20 -9.39
N ASN A 202 -0.95 -11.33 -10.66
CA ASN A 202 -0.06 -10.98 -11.77
C ASN A 202 0.31 -9.49 -11.75
N ALA A 203 -0.65 -8.58 -11.51
CA ALA A 203 -0.39 -7.14 -11.43
C ALA A 203 0.56 -6.77 -10.28
N ILE A 204 0.45 -7.43 -9.12
CA ILE A 204 1.36 -7.24 -7.99
C ILE A 204 2.78 -7.69 -8.36
N ILE A 205 2.92 -8.83 -9.01
CA ILE A 205 4.24 -9.38 -9.39
C ILE A 205 4.87 -8.51 -10.47
N PHE A 206 4.13 -8.10 -11.50
CA PHE A 206 4.64 -7.29 -12.61
C PHE A 206 4.78 -5.80 -12.30
N GLY A 207 4.23 -5.32 -11.19
CA GLY A 207 4.33 -3.91 -10.77
C GLY A 207 5.75 -3.47 -10.40
N THR A 208 6.73 -4.37 -10.40
CA THR A 208 8.15 -4.07 -10.18
C THR A 208 9.00 -4.57 -11.32
N GLU A 209 9.92 -3.72 -11.80
CA GLU A 209 10.90 -4.08 -12.84
C GLU A 209 12.08 -4.86 -12.26
N GLU A 210 12.36 -4.73 -10.98
CA GLU A 210 13.49 -5.39 -10.33
C GLU A 210 13.22 -6.89 -10.18
N LEU A 211 14.02 -7.70 -10.87
CA LEU A 211 13.92 -9.16 -10.90
C LEU A 211 13.84 -9.78 -9.50
N ARG A 212 14.69 -9.32 -8.58
CA ARG A 212 14.73 -9.85 -7.20
C ARG A 212 13.41 -9.62 -6.46
N ASN A 213 12.87 -8.42 -6.55
CA ASN A 213 11.58 -8.07 -5.91
C ASN A 213 10.43 -8.84 -6.56
N ARG A 214 10.45 -8.99 -7.89
CA ARG A 214 9.44 -9.75 -8.63
C ARG A 214 9.42 -11.23 -8.22
N VAL A 215 10.59 -11.83 -8.11
CA VAL A 215 10.73 -13.22 -7.64
C VAL A 215 10.32 -13.37 -6.18
N GLN A 216 10.69 -12.43 -5.31
CA GLN A 216 10.29 -12.44 -3.90
C GLN A 216 8.76 -12.37 -3.77
N LEU A 217 8.10 -11.44 -4.45
CA LEU A 217 6.63 -11.32 -4.42
C LEU A 217 5.95 -12.60 -4.92
N ARG A 218 6.47 -13.20 -6.00
CA ARG A 218 5.97 -14.47 -6.51
C ARG A 218 6.11 -15.60 -5.49
N ASN A 219 7.26 -15.69 -4.84
CA ASN A 219 7.53 -16.72 -3.85
C ASN A 219 6.63 -16.59 -2.61
N GLU A 220 6.20 -15.38 -2.22
CA GLU A 220 5.20 -15.21 -1.17
C GLU A 220 3.85 -15.88 -1.55
N PHE A 221 3.40 -15.72 -2.79
CA PHE A 221 2.19 -16.40 -3.27
C PHE A 221 2.37 -17.93 -3.40
N ILE A 222 3.54 -18.38 -3.86
CA ILE A 222 3.88 -19.81 -3.93
C ILE A 222 3.91 -20.42 -2.51
N GLY A 223 4.48 -19.72 -1.55
CA GLY A 223 4.46 -20.12 -0.13
C GLY A 223 3.06 -20.22 0.47
N LEU A 224 2.09 -19.50 -0.10
CA LEU A 224 0.66 -19.59 0.23
C LEU A 224 -0.09 -20.63 -0.62
N GLN A 225 0.61 -21.59 -1.23
CA GLN A 225 0.07 -22.73 -2.01
C GLN A 225 -0.61 -22.31 -3.33
N LEU A 226 -0.17 -21.21 -3.97
CA LEU A 226 -0.76 -20.78 -5.24
C LEU A 226 -0.61 -21.84 -6.35
N LEU A 227 0.53 -22.56 -6.44
CA LEU A 227 0.76 -23.55 -7.49
C LEU A 227 -0.25 -24.73 -7.40
N ASP A 228 -0.55 -25.20 -6.19
CA ASP A 228 -1.54 -26.25 -5.97
C ASP A 228 -2.95 -25.79 -6.35
N LEU A 229 -3.24 -24.49 -6.12
CA LEU A 229 -4.51 -23.90 -6.47
C LEU A 229 -4.64 -23.70 -7.99
N LEU A 230 -3.59 -23.26 -8.68
CA LEU A 230 -3.57 -23.13 -10.15
C LEU A 230 -3.87 -24.45 -10.83
N ASN A 231 -3.33 -25.57 -10.34
CA ASN A 231 -3.64 -26.89 -10.86
C ASN A 231 -5.13 -27.22 -10.76
N LYS A 232 -5.78 -26.90 -9.63
CA LYS A 232 -7.24 -27.11 -9.46
C LYS A 232 -8.08 -26.16 -10.33
N LEU A 233 -7.61 -24.92 -10.54
CA LEU A 233 -8.32 -23.94 -11.37
C LEU A 233 -8.31 -24.33 -12.86
N ARG A 234 -7.30 -25.04 -13.32
CA ARG A 234 -7.24 -25.59 -14.69
C ARG A 234 -8.35 -26.60 -14.98
N ASP A 235 -8.78 -27.37 -13.97
CA ASP A 235 -9.86 -28.34 -14.11
C ASP A 235 -11.21 -27.68 -14.39
N LEU A 236 -11.33 -26.35 -14.21
CA LEU A 236 -12.55 -25.59 -14.53
C LEU A 236 -12.68 -25.27 -16.03
N GLU A 237 -11.62 -25.49 -16.82
CA GLU A 237 -11.59 -25.31 -18.29
C GLU A 237 -12.08 -23.92 -18.77
N ASP A 238 -11.97 -22.87 -17.92
CA ASP A 238 -12.32 -21.50 -18.28
C ASP A 238 -11.15 -20.81 -18.96
N GLU A 239 -11.41 -20.19 -20.13
CA GLU A 239 -10.38 -19.59 -20.98
C GLU A 239 -9.65 -18.43 -20.29
N ASP A 240 -10.38 -17.54 -19.62
CA ASP A 240 -9.80 -16.37 -18.93
C ASP A 240 -8.95 -16.79 -17.73
N LEU A 241 -9.36 -17.81 -16.98
CA LEU A 241 -8.56 -18.39 -15.90
C LEU A 241 -7.27 -19.02 -16.43
N LEU A 242 -7.36 -19.78 -17.52
CA LEU A 242 -6.19 -20.39 -18.16
C LEU A 242 -5.19 -19.35 -18.63
N ILE A 243 -5.66 -18.25 -19.25
CA ILE A 243 -4.80 -17.14 -19.67
C ILE A 243 -4.02 -16.57 -18.48
N GLN A 244 -4.70 -16.29 -17.36
CA GLN A 244 -4.04 -15.73 -16.17
C GLN A 244 -3.03 -16.72 -15.55
N ALA A 245 -3.33 -18.02 -15.56
CA ALA A 245 -2.42 -19.05 -15.08
C ALA A 245 -1.17 -19.18 -15.97
N ILE A 246 -1.36 -19.15 -17.29
CA ILE A 246 -0.26 -19.20 -18.26
C ILE A 246 0.66 -17.98 -18.09
N VAL A 247 0.10 -16.76 -17.98
CA VAL A 247 0.85 -15.54 -17.74
C VAL A 247 1.73 -15.64 -16.50
N PHE A 248 1.18 -16.19 -15.41
CA PHE A 248 1.96 -16.40 -14.18
C PHE A 248 3.13 -17.37 -14.39
N GLU A 249 2.90 -18.51 -15.06
CA GLU A 249 3.89 -19.56 -15.24
C GLU A 249 4.97 -19.20 -16.25
N GLU A 250 4.61 -18.56 -17.36
CA GLU A 250 5.58 -18.08 -18.35
C GLU A 250 6.54 -17.07 -17.71
N ALA A 251 5.99 -16.07 -17.01
CA ALA A 251 6.80 -15.09 -16.30
C ALA A 251 7.66 -15.71 -15.17
N LYS A 252 7.17 -16.76 -14.51
CA LYS A 252 7.97 -17.52 -13.55
C LYS A 252 9.18 -18.16 -14.24
N SER A 253 8.96 -18.82 -15.37
CA SER A 253 10.03 -19.51 -16.12
C SER A 253 11.06 -18.51 -16.68
N GLU A 254 10.60 -17.36 -17.19
CA GLU A 254 11.49 -16.29 -17.68
C GLU A 254 12.39 -15.74 -16.57
N ASP A 255 11.82 -15.45 -15.41
CA ASP A 255 12.57 -14.95 -14.26
C ASP A 255 13.55 -15.97 -13.70
N GLU A 256 13.20 -17.27 -13.70
CA GLU A 256 14.10 -18.36 -13.31
C GLU A 256 15.29 -18.50 -14.26
N GLU A 257 15.07 -18.39 -15.57
CA GLU A 257 16.14 -18.38 -16.55
C GLU A 257 17.06 -17.16 -16.38
N GLU A 258 16.50 -15.98 -16.10
CA GLU A 258 17.28 -14.78 -15.86
C GLU A 258 18.12 -14.90 -14.58
N LEU A 259 17.55 -15.45 -13.50
CA LEU A 259 18.27 -15.75 -12.26
C LEU A 259 19.43 -16.75 -12.50
N LEU A 260 19.20 -17.82 -13.25
CA LEU A 260 20.26 -18.78 -13.60
C LEU A 260 21.42 -18.10 -14.31
N LYS A 261 21.15 -17.18 -15.22
CA LYS A 261 22.19 -16.40 -15.92
C LYS A 261 22.97 -15.49 -14.98
N ILE A 262 22.27 -14.77 -14.08
CA ILE A 262 22.88 -13.86 -13.10
C ILE A 262 23.74 -14.63 -12.08
N TYR A 263 23.27 -15.77 -11.61
CA TYR A 263 23.94 -16.56 -10.57
C TYR A 263 24.84 -17.69 -11.12
N GLY A 264 25.20 -17.65 -12.40
CA GLY A 264 26.17 -18.56 -12.99
C GLY A 264 25.70 -20.01 -13.05
N GLY A 265 24.40 -20.24 -13.27
CA GLY A 265 23.79 -21.55 -13.43
C GLY A 265 23.34 -22.22 -12.13
N ILE A 266 23.29 -21.46 -11.04
CA ILE A 266 22.79 -21.96 -9.74
C ILE A 266 21.28 -21.79 -9.68
N ASP A 267 20.54 -22.86 -9.43
CA ASP A 267 19.11 -22.76 -9.18
C ASP A 267 18.81 -22.12 -7.80
N MET A 268 18.48 -20.82 -7.81
CA MET A 268 18.20 -20.04 -6.61
C MET A 268 16.89 -20.43 -5.90
N ASN A 269 16.04 -21.24 -6.53
CA ASN A 269 14.83 -21.80 -5.91
C ASN A 269 15.11 -23.16 -5.22
N ASN A 270 16.26 -23.73 -5.47
CA ASN A 270 16.67 -25.00 -4.86
C ASN A 270 17.51 -24.75 -3.60
N HIS A 271 16.87 -24.92 -2.42
CA HIS A 271 17.51 -24.71 -1.10
C HIS A 271 18.81 -25.49 -0.93
N GLN A 272 18.87 -26.74 -1.41
CA GLN A 272 20.04 -27.60 -1.30
C GLN A 272 21.19 -27.09 -2.15
N GLU A 273 20.91 -26.62 -3.36
CA GLU A 273 21.91 -26.10 -4.27
C GLU A 273 22.47 -24.76 -3.79
N VAL A 274 21.59 -23.85 -3.35
CA VAL A 274 21.98 -22.57 -2.76
C VAL A 274 22.84 -22.79 -1.51
N PHE A 275 22.42 -23.69 -0.60
CA PHE A 275 23.18 -24.01 0.61
C PHE A 275 24.55 -24.61 0.28
N SER A 276 24.60 -25.61 -0.62
CA SER A 276 25.85 -26.25 -1.02
C SER A 276 26.82 -25.28 -1.66
N THR A 277 26.31 -24.38 -2.49
CA THR A 277 27.14 -23.35 -3.14
C THR A 277 27.67 -22.33 -2.13
N LEU A 278 26.82 -21.85 -1.20
CA LEU A 278 27.23 -20.96 -0.12
C LEU A 278 28.30 -21.63 0.75
N PHE A 279 28.04 -22.88 1.16
CA PHE A 279 28.97 -23.67 1.97
C PHE A 279 30.33 -23.82 1.28
N ASN A 280 30.35 -24.20 0.00
CA ASN A 280 31.59 -24.36 -0.77
C ASN A 280 32.38 -23.06 -0.91
N LYS A 281 31.68 -21.91 -1.09
CA LYS A 281 32.34 -20.60 -1.16
C LYS A 281 33.01 -20.18 0.14
N VAL A 282 32.41 -20.51 1.27
CA VAL A 282 32.81 -19.99 2.59
C VAL A 282 33.65 -20.97 3.39
N SER A 283 33.44 -22.29 3.21
CA SER A 283 34.08 -23.35 4.01
C SER A 283 35.61 -23.32 3.99
N CYS A 284 36.21 -22.91 2.87
CA CYS A 284 37.65 -22.78 2.72
C CYS A 284 38.20 -21.36 3.01
N SER A 285 37.36 -20.48 3.58
CA SER A 285 37.73 -19.11 3.94
C SER A 285 37.77 -18.90 5.46
N PRO A 286 38.42 -17.84 5.96
CA PRO A 286 38.38 -17.49 7.39
C PRO A 286 36.97 -17.27 7.93
N LEU A 287 35.99 -17.00 7.04
CA LEU A 287 34.57 -16.78 7.39
C LEU A 287 33.83 -18.07 7.71
N SER A 288 34.46 -19.24 7.56
CA SER A 288 33.85 -20.54 7.86
C SER A 288 33.41 -20.66 9.33
N VAL A 289 34.17 -20.03 10.24
CA VAL A 289 33.84 -20.04 11.68
C VAL A 289 32.54 -19.27 11.95
N GLN A 290 32.37 -18.12 11.33
CA GLN A 290 31.16 -17.33 11.45
C GLN A 290 29.96 -18.05 10.82
N LEU A 291 30.14 -18.66 9.64
CA LEU A 291 29.08 -19.45 9.02
C LEU A 291 28.65 -20.61 9.94
N LEU A 292 29.60 -21.35 10.51
CA LEU A 292 29.28 -22.43 11.41
C LEU A 292 28.49 -21.94 12.65
N SER A 293 28.92 -20.83 13.25
CA SER A 293 28.23 -20.22 14.40
C SER A 293 26.81 -19.81 14.07
N ILE A 294 26.57 -19.19 12.88
CA ILE A 294 25.25 -18.81 12.40
C ILE A 294 24.37 -20.05 12.22
N LEU A 295 24.88 -21.09 11.55
CA LEU A 295 24.12 -22.33 11.33
C LEU A 295 23.78 -23.05 12.65
N GLN A 296 24.69 -23.08 13.60
CA GLN A 296 24.43 -23.62 14.94
C GLN A 296 23.34 -22.85 15.69
N GLY A 297 23.36 -21.51 15.59
CA GLY A 297 22.31 -20.67 16.17
C GLY A 297 20.94 -20.90 15.52
N LEU A 298 20.89 -20.97 14.19
CA LEU A 298 19.64 -21.25 13.46
C LEU A 298 19.08 -22.65 13.79
N LEU A 299 19.95 -23.64 13.96
CA LEU A 299 19.53 -25.01 14.30
C LEU A 299 18.88 -25.10 15.68
N GLN A 300 19.20 -24.18 16.62
CA GLN A 300 18.62 -24.13 17.96
C GLN A 300 17.24 -23.47 18.01
N LEU A 301 16.78 -22.83 16.92
CA LEU A 301 15.46 -22.22 16.87
C LEU A 301 14.38 -23.31 16.83
N ASP A 302 13.49 -23.27 17.82
CA ASP A 302 12.34 -24.17 17.87
C ASP A 302 11.28 -23.73 16.83
N GLN A 303 11.10 -24.56 15.80
CA GLN A 303 10.14 -24.30 14.73
C GLN A 303 8.68 -24.36 15.21
N ALA A 304 8.39 -25.11 16.26
CA ALA A 304 7.04 -25.25 16.82
C ALA A 304 6.63 -24.06 17.71
N HIS A 305 7.57 -23.17 18.06
CA HIS A 305 7.25 -22.03 18.91
C HIS A 305 6.39 -20.98 18.16
N PRO A 306 5.34 -20.42 18.79
CA PRO A 306 4.42 -19.47 18.13
C PRO A 306 5.09 -18.23 17.55
N THR A 307 6.24 -17.81 18.07
CA THR A 307 7.01 -16.65 17.56
C THR A 307 8.00 -17.01 16.46
N SER A 308 8.15 -18.30 16.13
CA SER A 308 9.12 -18.76 15.13
C SER A 308 8.92 -18.07 13.75
N PRO A 309 7.71 -17.92 13.21
CA PRO A 309 7.52 -17.21 11.95
C PRO A 309 8.04 -15.77 11.96
N LEU A 310 7.79 -15.03 13.06
CA LEU A 310 8.27 -13.64 13.20
C LEU A 310 9.80 -13.55 13.29
N LEU A 311 10.44 -14.54 13.94
CA LEU A 311 11.90 -14.60 14.02
C LEU A 311 12.52 -14.86 12.65
N TRP A 312 11.95 -15.77 11.85
CA TRP A 312 12.43 -16.04 10.50
C TRP A 312 12.23 -14.84 9.57
N GLU A 313 11.10 -14.15 9.64
CA GLU A 313 10.86 -12.90 8.92
C GLU A 313 11.88 -11.81 9.30
N ALA A 314 12.17 -11.65 10.59
CA ALA A 314 13.17 -10.69 11.06
C ALA A 314 14.59 -11.05 10.57
N LEU A 315 14.95 -12.33 10.56
CA LEU A 315 16.24 -12.82 10.05
C LEU A 315 16.38 -12.56 8.56
N GLU A 316 15.32 -12.80 7.78
CA GLU A 316 15.28 -12.49 6.35
C GLU A 316 15.54 -10.99 6.09
N VAL A 317 14.85 -10.12 6.83
CA VAL A 317 15.07 -8.67 6.74
C VAL A 317 16.51 -8.29 7.07
N LEU A 318 17.10 -8.88 8.10
CA LEU A 318 18.50 -8.61 8.48
C LEU A 318 19.48 -9.07 7.38
N VAL A 319 19.29 -10.26 6.81
CA VAL A 319 20.14 -10.76 5.72
C VAL A 319 20.01 -9.88 4.48
N ASN A 320 18.81 -9.50 4.09
CA ASN A 320 18.58 -8.61 2.97
C ASN A 320 19.24 -7.23 3.18
N ARG A 321 19.15 -6.68 4.38
CA ARG A 321 19.89 -5.43 4.72
C ARG A 321 21.39 -5.61 4.67
N ALA A 322 21.92 -6.73 5.13
CA ALA A 322 23.36 -7.00 5.06
C ALA A 322 23.87 -7.01 3.62
N VAL A 323 23.11 -7.62 2.69
CA VAL A 323 23.43 -7.61 1.27
C VAL A 323 23.44 -6.19 0.71
N LEU A 324 22.44 -5.36 1.04
CA LEU A 324 22.37 -3.96 0.58
C LEU A 324 23.48 -3.08 1.16
N LEU A 325 23.97 -3.40 2.35
CA LEU A 325 25.05 -2.65 3.01
C LEU A 325 26.45 -3.11 2.58
N ALA A 326 26.57 -4.25 1.90
CA ALA A 326 27.88 -4.83 1.55
C ALA A 326 28.76 -3.88 0.76
N ASP A 327 28.19 -3.12 -0.19
CA ASP A 327 28.91 -2.16 -1.01
C ASP A 327 29.30 -0.87 -0.23
N ASP A 328 28.54 -0.51 0.79
CA ASP A 328 28.73 0.73 1.56
C ASP A 328 29.62 0.57 2.81
N CYS A 329 30.02 -0.66 3.16
CA CYS A 329 30.70 -0.98 4.43
C CYS A 329 32.23 -0.98 4.33
N GLN A 330 32.86 -0.54 3.24
CA GLN A 330 34.31 -0.67 3.00
C GLN A 330 35.21 -0.09 4.10
N ASN A 331 34.73 0.83 4.95
CA ASN A 331 35.51 1.50 6.01
C ASN A 331 34.86 1.44 7.38
N ASN A 332 33.80 0.64 7.60
CA ASN A 332 33.06 0.60 8.85
C ASN A 332 33.58 -0.51 9.78
N ASN A 333 33.50 -0.30 11.10
CA ASN A 333 33.72 -1.37 12.06
C ASN A 333 32.46 -2.21 12.26
N ALA A 334 32.59 -3.37 12.92
CA ALA A 334 31.47 -4.32 13.12
C ALA A 334 30.30 -3.72 13.93
N GLU A 335 30.59 -2.79 14.87
CA GLU A 335 29.56 -2.13 15.69
C GLU A 335 28.72 -1.15 14.84
N GLU A 336 29.37 -0.36 13.96
CA GLU A 336 28.67 0.55 13.04
C GLU A 336 27.82 -0.22 12.02
N VAL A 337 28.31 -1.35 11.51
CA VAL A 337 27.54 -2.20 10.62
C VAL A 337 26.32 -2.77 11.36
N MET A 338 26.49 -3.23 12.61
CA MET A 338 25.39 -3.76 13.42
C MET A 338 24.35 -2.66 13.72
N ASP A 339 24.79 -1.45 14.08
CA ASP A 339 23.87 -0.32 14.31
C ASP A 339 23.06 0.02 13.04
N ARG A 340 23.69 -0.04 11.88
CA ARG A 340 23.02 0.17 10.57
C ARG A 340 22.06 -0.97 10.19
N LEU A 341 22.37 -2.21 10.57
CA LEU A 341 21.50 -3.36 10.34
C LEU A 341 20.23 -3.30 11.20
N VAL A 342 20.37 -2.88 12.47
CA VAL A 342 19.25 -2.87 13.42
C VAL A 342 18.45 -1.58 13.36
N THR A 343 19.10 -0.43 13.18
CA THR A 343 18.42 0.88 13.12
C THR A 343 17.91 1.20 11.70
N SER A 344 16.58 1.25 11.57
CA SER A 344 15.92 1.78 10.37
C SER A 344 16.06 3.32 10.34
N LYS A 345 17.26 3.86 10.07
CA LYS A 345 17.39 5.27 9.72
C LYS A 345 16.84 5.45 8.31
N LYS A 346 15.62 5.99 8.18
CA LYS A 346 15.13 6.56 6.93
C LYS A 346 16.25 7.45 6.37
N HIS A 347 16.66 7.23 5.13
CA HIS A 347 17.59 8.12 4.43
C HIS A 347 17.11 9.57 4.63
N PRO A 348 17.95 10.50 5.09
CA PRO A 348 17.56 11.90 5.12
C PRO A 348 17.42 12.35 3.66
N SER A 349 16.19 12.57 3.22
CA SER A 349 15.91 13.19 1.94
C SER A 349 16.72 14.48 1.84
N LYS A 350 17.34 14.74 0.69
CA LYS A 350 18.26 15.87 0.43
C LYS A 350 17.66 17.27 0.70
N GLU A 351 16.39 17.37 1.08
CA GLU A 351 15.71 18.64 1.37
C GLU A 351 15.96 19.23 2.77
N LYS A 352 16.39 18.43 3.77
CA LYS A 352 16.66 18.99 5.13
C LYS A 352 17.94 19.81 5.26
N ARG A 353 18.81 19.88 4.26
CA ARG A 353 20.03 20.71 4.34
C ARG A 353 19.82 22.22 4.13
N LYS A 354 18.63 22.67 3.69
CA LYS A 354 18.36 24.11 3.53
C LYS A 354 17.70 24.78 4.74
N THR A 355 17.01 24.02 5.61
CA THR A 355 16.32 24.58 6.79
C THR A 355 17.22 24.77 8.00
N ASP A 356 18.27 23.94 8.19
CA ASP A 356 19.19 24.09 9.33
C ASP A 356 20.12 25.30 9.25
N LYS A 357 20.34 25.87 8.05
CA LYS A 357 21.09 27.12 7.90
C LYS A 357 20.27 28.36 8.27
N PHE A 358 18.94 28.28 8.24
CA PHE A 358 18.08 29.40 8.58
C PHE A 358 17.81 29.49 10.09
N THR A 359 17.62 28.38 10.77
CA THR A 359 17.46 28.32 12.24
C THR A 359 18.69 28.69 13.01
N ASN A 360 19.90 28.34 12.53
CA ASN A 360 21.17 28.79 13.14
C ASN A 360 21.48 30.27 12.96
N LYS A 361 20.89 30.94 11.96
CA LYS A 361 21.01 32.40 11.81
C LYS A 361 20.05 33.16 12.71
N VAL A 362 18.87 32.65 12.98
CA VAL A 362 17.87 33.25 13.87
C VAL A 362 18.33 33.15 15.34
N ASN A 363 18.90 32.01 15.75
CA ASN A 363 19.40 31.84 17.13
C ASN A 363 20.66 32.63 17.45
N LYS A 364 21.44 33.08 16.45
CA LYS A 364 22.60 33.98 16.68
C LYS A 364 22.22 35.46 16.82
N SER A 365 21.07 35.88 16.31
CA SER A 365 20.57 37.26 16.43
C SER A 365 19.84 37.55 17.75
N ILE A 366 19.43 36.52 18.50
CA ILE A 366 18.69 36.67 19.76
C ILE A 366 19.62 36.69 21.00
N GLN A 367 20.93 36.42 20.84
CA GLN A 367 21.88 36.35 21.97
C GLN A 367 22.65 37.65 22.27
N THR A 368 22.33 38.77 21.66
CA THR A 368 23.12 40.03 21.83
C THR A 368 22.49 41.13 22.65
N ASP A 369 21.35 40.91 23.34
CA ASP A 369 20.82 41.96 24.24
C ASP A 369 20.53 41.42 25.64
N LYS A 370 21.57 41.43 26.50
CA LYS A 370 21.40 41.41 27.96
C LYS A 370 21.75 42.81 28.52
N PRO A 371 20.86 43.49 29.26
CA PRO A 371 21.11 44.82 29.79
C PRO A 371 22.15 44.80 30.90
N LYS A 372 23.12 45.68 30.80
CA LYS A 372 24.17 45.92 31.82
C LYS A 372 23.54 46.44 33.13
N LYS A 373 23.64 45.69 34.21
CA LYS A 373 23.31 46.17 35.58
C LYS A 373 24.29 47.26 36.02
N LYS A 374 23.81 48.49 36.24
CA LYS A 374 24.56 49.61 36.89
C LYS A 374 24.84 49.27 38.36
N LYS A 375 26.13 49.15 38.74
CA LYS A 375 26.56 49.14 40.15
C LYS A 375 26.42 50.54 40.77
N LYS A 376 25.48 50.69 41.72
CA LYS A 376 25.43 51.84 42.62
C LYS A 376 26.61 51.75 43.61
N LYS A 377 27.57 52.71 43.54
CA LYS A 377 28.53 52.96 44.60
C LYS A 377 27.82 53.60 45.81
N LYS A 378 27.82 52.90 46.95
CA LYS A 378 27.58 53.60 48.25
C LYS A 378 28.85 54.31 48.65
N LYS A 379 28.79 55.63 48.81
CA LYS A 379 29.64 56.41 49.70
C LYS A 379 29.08 56.29 51.09
N LYS A 380 30.01 55.96 51.97
CA LYS A 380 30.01 56.11 53.41
C LYS A 380 28.77 56.19 54.14
#